data_298a17c123a515dfed45ac13295969fd
#
_entry.id   298a17c123a515dfed45ac13295969fd
#
_cell.length_a   1.000
_cell.length_b   1.000
_cell.length_c   1.000
_cell.angle_alpha   90.00
_cell.angle_beta   90.00
_cell.angle_gamma   90.00
#
_symmetry.space_group_name_H-M   'P 1'
#
loop_
_entity.id
_entity.type
_entity.pdbx_description
1 polymer ?
#
loop_
_entity_poly.entity_id
_entity_poly.type
_entity_poly.pdbx_seq_one_letter_code
_entity_poly.pdbx_strand_id
1 'polypeptide(L)'
;MTAIAIDAGTTTIKVVGYADDGKELAVSRRPTQVTRPRPGWAEQDMAEVWAAVADAVREVVESLPDAPGMVAVTAQGDGAWLVDGQGRPTGPAVLWNDGRATAQITEWERDGVAREAFRISGSRLSTGMPNAVLAWLHENDPDRVARSSHLLTCGGWLHLKLTGEPAVDESDASAPFMDIRRRDWSDRLFELYGLQWARRLLPELRDDDHRVTTISASAAAETGLPAGIPVVLAPYDICATAIGAGAVTAGQACCILGTTLSTEVITDTVVTDEPVGITVTLGVPGRYLRAFPTMSGGDVLDWGAALLGLTSVTDLMALAARGGRDTAGVRFIPYLSPAGERAPFFDTTARGSLSGLSLEAGREDMARALVEGVTMTIRDCLTAAPGSPDRLALCGGGTRSDFWMRLIADVTGLPVTIPASAEVGARGAWLTGLVATGREPDFPTAAARHVEVAATYQPDLKAFDDFSDQYADFLRLRELNRPLWTRDRGQTPPAPAGGGGV
;
A
#
# COMPACT_ATOMS: atom_id res chain seq x y z
N MET A 1 5.72 10.65 29.51
CA MET A 1 6.91 10.62 28.63
C MET A 1 6.42 10.77 27.20
N THR A 2 7.04 11.63 26.40
CA THR A 2 6.64 11.79 25.00
C THR A 2 7.36 10.80 24.07
N ALA A 3 6.82 10.57 22.88
CA ALA A 3 7.42 9.72 21.86
C ALA A 3 7.24 10.36 20.48
N ILE A 4 8.07 9.99 19.53
CA ILE A 4 7.98 10.43 18.14
C ILE A 4 7.71 9.23 17.24
N ALA A 5 6.81 9.41 16.28
CA ALA A 5 6.64 8.48 15.18
C ALA A 5 6.87 9.19 13.84
N ILE A 6 7.61 8.52 12.97
CA ILE A 6 7.93 8.96 11.60
C ILE A 6 7.20 8.05 10.62
N ASP A 7 6.43 8.64 9.72
CA ASP A 7 5.81 7.98 8.56
C ASP A 7 6.36 8.65 7.28
N ALA A 8 7.32 7.99 6.65
CA ALA A 8 7.98 8.52 5.46
C ALA A 8 7.35 7.96 4.18
N GLY A 9 6.22 8.52 3.78
CA GLY A 9 5.55 8.16 2.53
C GLY A 9 6.24 8.72 1.28
N THR A 10 5.81 8.25 0.11
CA THR A 10 6.41 8.61 -1.20
C THR A 10 6.32 10.11 -1.52
N THR A 11 5.24 10.77 -1.13
CA THR A 11 4.99 12.18 -1.47
C THR A 11 5.05 13.11 -0.26
N THR A 12 4.95 12.57 0.94
CA THR A 12 4.90 13.36 2.17
C THR A 12 5.50 12.56 3.32
N ILE A 13 6.46 13.14 4.00
CA ILE A 13 6.95 12.70 5.30
C ILE A 13 6.07 13.33 6.37
N LYS A 14 5.66 12.54 7.33
CA LYS A 14 4.88 12.96 8.50
C LYS A 14 5.62 12.55 9.76
N VAL A 15 5.76 13.48 10.68
CA VAL A 15 6.35 13.24 11.99
C VAL A 15 5.35 13.68 13.04
N VAL A 16 5.03 12.80 13.97
CA VAL A 16 4.03 13.03 15.00
C VAL A 16 4.65 12.83 16.37
N GLY A 17 4.47 13.80 17.23
CA GLY A 17 4.81 13.72 18.64
C GLY A 17 3.58 13.28 19.46
N TYR A 18 3.75 12.23 20.25
CA TYR A 18 2.68 11.64 21.06
C TYR A 18 2.95 11.82 22.55
N ALA A 19 1.88 12.05 23.32
CA ALA A 19 1.87 11.85 24.78
C ALA A 19 1.70 10.36 25.14
N ASP A 20 1.93 9.98 26.38
CA ASP A 20 1.76 8.60 26.86
C ASP A 20 0.34 8.05 26.69
N ASP A 21 -0.67 8.91 26.71
CA ASP A 21 -2.08 8.56 26.51
C ASP A 21 -2.49 8.43 25.02
N GLY A 22 -1.54 8.67 24.10
CA GLY A 22 -1.78 8.60 22.67
C GLY A 22 -2.30 9.88 22.03
N LYS A 23 -2.39 10.97 22.79
CA LYS A 23 -2.74 12.29 22.25
C LYS A 23 -1.62 12.80 21.33
N GLU A 24 -1.98 13.27 20.15
CA GLU A 24 -1.09 13.95 19.23
C GLU A 24 -0.79 15.37 19.76
N LEU A 25 0.47 15.63 20.07
CA LEU A 25 0.93 16.90 20.65
C LEU A 25 1.43 17.88 19.56
N ALA A 26 2.10 17.33 18.56
CA ALA A 26 2.66 18.07 17.45
C ALA A 26 2.67 17.21 16.19
N VAL A 27 2.50 17.84 15.03
CA VAL A 27 2.56 17.17 13.71
C VAL A 27 3.34 18.06 12.76
N SER A 28 4.40 17.52 12.17
CA SER A 28 5.11 18.16 11.06
C SER A 28 4.95 17.34 9.78
N ARG A 29 4.79 18.05 8.66
CA ARG A 29 4.68 17.43 7.32
C ARG A 29 5.67 18.09 6.38
N ARG A 30 6.39 17.26 5.61
CA ARG A 30 7.32 17.73 4.57
C ARG A 30 6.99 17.03 3.26
N PRO A 31 6.77 17.77 2.17
CA PRO A 31 6.66 17.17 0.85
C PRO A 31 8.01 16.56 0.45
N THR A 32 7.97 15.45 -0.28
CA THR A 32 9.13 14.85 -0.91
C THR A 32 9.05 15.00 -2.42
N GLN A 33 10.19 15.00 -3.09
CA GLN A 33 10.24 15.08 -4.54
C GLN A 33 10.47 13.69 -5.14
N VAL A 34 9.60 13.32 -6.09
CA VAL A 34 9.80 12.15 -6.95
C VAL A 34 10.28 12.67 -8.30
N THR A 35 11.51 12.33 -8.69
CA THR A 35 12.05 12.64 -9.99
C THR A 35 11.66 11.56 -10.99
N ARG A 36 11.42 11.96 -12.25
CA ARG A 36 11.05 11.06 -13.35
C ARG A 36 11.99 11.29 -14.52
N PRO A 37 13.24 10.79 -14.45
CA PRO A 37 14.27 11.07 -15.47
C PRO A 37 13.94 10.51 -16.86
N ARG A 38 13.07 9.50 -16.91
CA ARG A 38 12.52 8.91 -18.15
C ARG A 38 11.06 8.53 -17.94
N PRO A 39 10.26 8.40 -19.03
CA PRO A 39 8.90 7.87 -18.91
C PRO A 39 8.86 6.53 -18.15
N GLY A 40 7.99 6.41 -17.16
CA GLY A 40 7.84 5.22 -16.32
C GLY A 40 8.87 5.07 -15.19
N TRP A 41 9.92 5.90 -15.13
CA TRP A 41 10.88 5.87 -14.03
C TRP A 41 10.40 6.71 -12.85
N ALA A 42 10.75 6.28 -11.64
CA ALA A 42 10.43 7.00 -10.41
C ALA A 42 11.60 6.85 -9.42
N GLU A 43 12.21 7.96 -9.05
CA GLU A 43 13.39 8.02 -8.19
C GLU A 43 13.25 9.09 -7.10
N GLN A 44 13.95 8.89 -6.00
CA GLN A 44 14.12 9.90 -4.94
C GLN A 44 15.59 10.08 -4.57
N ASP A 45 16.00 11.31 -4.31
CA ASP A 45 17.29 11.59 -3.67
C ASP A 45 17.22 11.18 -2.19
N MET A 46 18.05 10.22 -1.82
CA MET A 46 18.07 9.66 -0.47
C MET A 46 18.54 10.70 0.58
N ALA A 47 19.44 11.60 0.20
CA ALA A 47 19.92 12.64 1.11
C ALA A 47 18.84 13.71 1.36
N GLU A 48 18.09 14.09 0.34
CA GLU A 48 16.94 15.01 0.47
C GLU A 48 15.84 14.39 1.36
N VAL A 49 15.54 13.10 1.20
CA VAL A 49 14.58 12.40 2.08
C VAL A 49 15.04 12.44 3.53
N TRP A 50 16.31 12.16 3.81
CA TRP A 50 16.85 12.23 5.17
C TRP A 50 16.80 13.66 5.73
N ALA A 51 17.19 14.66 4.95
CA ALA A 51 17.15 16.06 5.38
C ALA A 51 15.72 16.48 5.75
N ALA A 52 14.74 16.11 4.95
CA ALA A 52 13.34 16.41 5.22
C ALA A 52 12.81 15.71 6.49
N VAL A 53 13.24 14.45 6.74
CA VAL A 53 12.94 13.73 7.99
C VAL A 53 13.58 14.43 9.19
N ALA A 54 14.87 14.75 9.12
CA ALA A 54 15.60 15.38 10.21
C ALA A 54 15.00 16.75 10.58
N ASP A 55 14.64 17.55 9.57
CA ASP A 55 13.98 18.84 9.78
C ASP A 55 12.60 18.71 10.42
N ALA A 56 11.79 17.77 9.96
CA ALA A 56 10.46 17.51 10.53
C ALA A 56 10.56 17.01 11.97
N VAL A 57 11.52 16.11 12.25
CA VAL A 57 11.77 15.60 13.62
C VAL A 57 12.19 16.75 14.54
N ARG A 58 13.12 17.61 14.11
CA ARG A 58 13.58 18.77 14.91
C ARG A 58 12.42 19.69 15.28
N GLU A 59 11.58 20.03 14.30
CA GLU A 59 10.39 20.86 14.55
C GLU A 59 9.45 20.25 15.58
N VAL A 60 9.21 18.92 15.50
CA VAL A 60 8.36 18.24 16.48
C VAL A 60 9.02 18.21 17.85
N VAL A 61 10.33 17.87 17.93
CA VAL A 61 11.09 17.86 19.20
C VAL A 61 11.00 19.21 19.92
N GLU A 62 11.18 20.32 19.19
CA GLU A 62 11.08 21.68 19.73
C GLU A 62 9.67 22.04 20.24
N SER A 63 8.64 21.38 19.70
CA SER A 63 7.24 21.58 20.06
C SER A 63 6.75 20.72 21.21
N LEU A 64 7.54 19.70 21.63
CA LEU A 64 7.15 18.81 22.71
C LEU A 64 7.41 19.45 24.09
N PRO A 65 6.56 19.17 25.10
CA PRO A 65 6.76 19.67 26.47
C PRO A 65 7.97 19.06 27.17
N ASP A 66 8.33 17.83 26.80
CA ASP A 66 9.43 17.05 27.36
C ASP A 66 10.22 16.34 26.27
N ALA A 67 11.47 16.04 26.52
CA ALA A 67 12.31 15.27 25.60
C ALA A 67 11.68 13.89 25.31
N PRO A 68 11.62 13.47 24.03
CA PRO A 68 11.05 12.17 23.68
C PRO A 68 11.91 11.02 24.22
N GLY A 69 11.25 9.99 24.69
CA GLY A 69 11.90 8.79 25.22
C GLY A 69 11.94 7.63 24.23
N MET A 70 11.46 7.79 23.02
CA MET A 70 11.42 6.77 21.98
C MET A 70 11.14 7.41 20.62
N VAL A 71 11.70 6.82 19.56
CA VAL A 71 11.35 7.10 18.16
C VAL A 71 10.93 5.79 17.49
N ALA A 72 9.83 5.80 16.75
CA ALA A 72 9.43 4.71 15.87
C ALA A 72 9.40 5.19 14.41
N VAL A 73 9.85 4.38 13.47
CA VAL A 73 9.92 4.74 12.05
C VAL A 73 9.24 3.71 11.18
N THR A 74 8.28 4.15 10.38
CA THR A 74 7.71 3.44 9.25
C THR A 74 7.92 4.25 7.99
N ALA A 75 7.89 3.60 6.84
CA ALA A 75 8.10 4.26 5.56
C ALA A 75 7.45 3.49 4.42
N GLN A 76 7.42 4.10 3.21
CA GLN A 76 7.06 3.42 1.97
C GLN A 76 7.88 2.15 1.80
N GLY A 77 7.25 1.06 1.42
CA GLY A 77 7.88 -0.23 1.18
C GLY A 77 8.46 -0.36 -0.23
N ASP A 78 8.99 -1.54 -0.54
CA ASP A 78 9.61 -1.90 -1.81
C ASP A 78 10.72 -0.93 -2.28
N GLY A 79 11.02 -0.94 -3.58
CA GLY A 79 12.09 -0.12 -4.15
C GLY A 79 13.48 -0.64 -3.85
N ALA A 80 14.51 0.10 -4.29
CA ALA A 80 15.90 -0.24 -4.03
C ALA A 80 16.67 1.00 -3.54
N TRP A 81 17.02 1.01 -2.27
CA TRP A 81 17.76 2.05 -1.56
C TRP A 81 19.18 1.56 -1.28
N LEU A 82 20.05 1.69 -2.30
CA LEU A 82 21.39 1.10 -2.26
C LEU A 82 22.41 2.02 -1.61
N VAL A 83 23.20 1.46 -0.68
CA VAL A 83 24.26 2.16 0.03
C VAL A 83 25.61 1.42 -0.03
N ASP A 84 26.71 2.16 0.06
CA ASP A 84 28.06 1.62 0.18
C ASP A 84 28.36 1.14 1.62
N GLY A 85 29.58 0.64 1.84
CA GLY A 85 30.03 0.16 3.14
C GLY A 85 30.16 1.24 4.23
N GLN A 86 30.04 2.52 3.87
CA GLN A 86 29.99 3.66 4.80
C GLN A 86 28.56 4.20 4.98
N GLY A 87 27.56 3.50 4.45
CA GLY A 87 26.16 3.91 4.54
C GLY A 87 25.79 5.11 3.64
N ARG A 88 26.62 5.43 2.63
CA ARG A 88 26.33 6.52 1.68
C ARG A 88 25.56 5.99 0.48
N PRO A 89 24.58 6.72 -0.03
CA PRO A 89 23.87 6.34 -1.25
C PRO A 89 24.82 6.10 -2.43
N THR A 90 24.61 5.01 -3.17
CA THR A 90 25.37 4.74 -4.40
C THR A 90 24.70 5.33 -5.65
N GLY A 91 23.52 5.90 -5.49
CA GLY A 91 22.70 6.60 -6.47
C GLY A 91 21.31 6.90 -5.90
N PRO A 92 20.41 7.52 -6.66
CA PRO A 92 19.06 7.79 -6.18
C PRO A 92 18.32 6.48 -5.88
N ALA A 93 17.42 6.51 -4.89
CA ALA A 93 16.54 5.37 -4.63
C ALA A 93 15.60 5.14 -5.81
N VAL A 94 15.47 3.89 -6.24
CA VAL A 94 14.46 3.49 -7.23
C VAL A 94 13.20 3.08 -6.47
N LEU A 95 12.05 3.68 -6.81
CA LEU A 95 10.84 3.55 -6.00
C LEU A 95 9.98 2.34 -6.39
N TRP A 96 9.05 1.98 -5.50
CA TRP A 96 8.09 0.89 -5.67
C TRP A 96 7.20 1.02 -6.92
N ASN A 97 6.96 2.23 -7.41
CA ASN A 97 6.16 2.53 -8.59
C ASN A 97 7.00 2.79 -9.86
N ASP A 98 8.27 2.40 -9.83
CA ASP A 98 9.16 2.49 -10.99
C ASP A 98 8.88 1.36 -11.98
N GLY A 99 8.87 1.70 -13.27
CA GLY A 99 8.54 0.78 -14.36
C GLY A 99 9.75 0.29 -15.18
N ARG A 100 11.00 0.66 -14.80
CA ARG A 100 12.21 0.34 -15.61
C ARG A 100 12.44 -1.15 -15.80
N ALA A 101 12.05 -1.98 -14.82
CA ALA A 101 12.26 -3.42 -14.83
C ALA A 101 11.09 -4.21 -15.46
N THR A 102 10.29 -3.59 -16.32
CA THR A 102 9.14 -4.25 -16.99
C THR A 102 9.58 -5.48 -17.80
N ALA A 103 10.75 -5.43 -18.46
CA ALA A 103 11.25 -6.54 -19.25
C ALA A 103 11.54 -7.77 -18.36
N GLN A 104 12.18 -7.58 -17.21
CA GLN A 104 12.51 -8.63 -16.25
C GLN A 104 11.24 -9.29 -15.71
N ILE A 105 10.23 -8.50 -15.33
CA ILE A 105 8.95 -9.04 -14.86
C ILE A 105 8.25 -9.84 -15.96
N THR A 106 8.23 -9.32 -17.20
CA THR A 106 7.62 -10.02 -18.34
C THR A 106 8.30 -11.37 -18.61
N GLU A 107 9.63 -11.42 -18.52
CA GLU A 107 10.40 -12.65 -18.66
C GLU A 107 10.07 -13.65 -17.56
N TRP A 108 10.11 -13.24 -16.29
CA TRP A 108 9.78 -14.10 -15.15
C TRP A 108 8.33 -14.62 -15.17
N GLU A 109 7.38 -13.83 -15.67
CA GLU A 109 6.00 -14.29 -15.88
C GLU A 109 5.92 -15.34 -16.99
N ARG A 110 6.56 -15.08 -18.15
CA ARG A 110 6.58 -16.02 -19.30
C ARG A 110 7.21 -17.35 -18.94
N ASP A 111 8.30 -17.34 -18.18
CA ASP A 111 9.09 -18.53 -17.85
C ASP A 111 8.60 -19.25 -16.59
N GLY A 112 7.51 -18.77 -15.97
CA GLY A 112 6.88 -19.39 -14.79
C GLY A 112 7.59 -19.08 -13.47
N VAL A 113 8.69 -18.32 -13.49
CA VAL A 113 9.45 -17.91 -12.30
C VAL A 113 8.56 -17.16 -11.30
N ALA A 114 7.76 -16.20 -11.79
CA ALA A 114 6.87 -15.41 -10.93
C ALA A 114 5.88 -16.29 -10.15
N ARG A 115 5.34 -17.34 -10.77
CA ARG A 115 4.41 -18.28 -10.12
C ARG A 115 5.10 -19.14 -9.07
N GLU A 116 6.32 -19.62 -9.37
CA GLU A 116 7.09 -20.42 -8.42
C GLU A 116 7.54 -19.57 -7.23
N ALA A 117 7.99 -18.33 -7.49
CA ALA A 117 8.35 -17.39 -6.45
C ALA A 117 7.17 -17.03 -5.53
N PHE A 118 5.97 -16.83 -6.10
CA PHE A 118 4.77 -16.58 -5.31
C PHE A 118 4.45 -17.71 -4.31
N ARG A 119 4.69 -18.95 -4.66
CA ARG A 119 4.47 -20.11 -3.76
C ARG A 119 5.37 -20.06 -2.52
N ILE A 120 6.50 -19.37 -2.60
CA ILE A 120 7.46 -19.20 -1.51
C ILE A 120 7.20 -17.91 -0.75
N SER A 121 7.14 -16.76 -1.46
CA SER A 121 7.03 -15.44 -0.87
C SER A 121 5.61 -15.01 -0.55
N GLY A 122 4.59 -15.58 -1.22
CA GLY A 122 3.19 -15.14 -1.09
C GLY A 122 2.91 -13.77 -1.73
N SER A 123 3.89 -13.20 -2.43
CA SER A 123 3.80 -11.85 -3.00
C SER A 123 3.96 -11.87 -4.51
N ARG A 124 2.98 -11.27 -5.22
CA ARG A 124 3.05 -11.11 -6.65
C ARG A 124 4.13 -10.10 -7.01
N LEU A 125 4.94 -10.43 -8.00
CA LEU A 125 6.02 -9.56 -8.46
C LEU A 125 5.50 -8.28 -9.13
N SER A 126 6.22 -7.18 -8.92
CA SER A 126 6.00 -5.90 -9.58
C SER A 126 7.34 -5.27 -10.00
N THR A 127 7.28 -4.31 -10.93
CA THR A 127 8.46 -3.70 -11.54
C THR A 127 9.31 -2.89 -10.56
N GLY A 128 8.70 -2.34 -9.51
CA GLY A 128 9.38 -1.55 -8.48
C GLY A 128 9.88 -2.37 -7.30
N MET A 129 9.68 -3.69 -7.29
CA MET A 129 10.24 -4.54 -6.24
C MET A 129 11.76 -4.65 -6.31
N PRO A 130 12.44 -4.83 -5.16
CA PRO A 130 13.91 -4.86 -5.09
C PRO A 130 14.57 -5.85 -6.04
N ASN A 131 14.01 -7.06 -6.23
CA ASN A 131 14.55 -8.07 -7.15
C ASN A 131 14.56 -7.62 -8.61
N ALA A 132 13.45 -7.06 -9.08
CA ALA A 132 13.32 -6.59 -10.45
C ALA A 132 14.25 -5.40 -10.71
N VAL A 133 14.30 -4.45 -9.76
CA VAL A 133 15.21 -3.30 -9.84
C VAL A 133 16.67 -3.73 -9.81
N LEU A 134 17.05 -4.69 -8.95
CA LEU A 134 18.42 -5.23 -8.91
C LEU A 134 18.82 -5.93 -10.21
N ALA A 135 17.91 -6.75 -10.79
CA ALA A 135 18.16 -7.39 -12.08
C ALA A 135 18.44 -6.33 -13.16
N TRP A 136 17.59 -5.29 -13.23
CA TRP A 136 17.79 -4.20 -14.17
C TRP A 136 19.10 -3.44 -13.94
N LEU A 137 19.41 -3.10 -12.68
CA LEU A 137 20.66 -2.38 -12.34
C LEU A 137 21.90 -3.21 -12.67
N HIS A 138 21.87 -4.52 -12.44
CA HIS A 138 22.98 -5.39 -12.78
C HIS A 138 23.33 -5.36 -14.28
N GLU A 139 22.31 -5.25 -15.14
CA GLU A 139 22.49 -5.18 -16.58
C GLU A 139 22.87 -3.77 -17.07
N ASN A 140 22.32 -2.71 -16.46
CA ASN A 140 22.37 -1.35 -16.99
C ASN A 140 23.26 -0.38 -16.21
N ASP A 141 23.58 -0.69 -14.95
CA ASP A 141 24.47 0.08 -14.07
C ASP A 141 25.26 -0.85 -13.12
N PRO A 142 26.07 -1.78 -13.67
CA PRO A 142 26.82 -2.75 -12.87
C PRO A 142 27.82 -2.11 -11.90
N ASP A 143 28.37 -0.95 -12.24
CA ASP A 143 29.28 -0.22 -11.38
C ASP A 143 28.59 0.28 -10.10
N ARG A 144 27.35 0.70 -10.19
CA ARG A 144 26.55 1.04 -9.02
C ARG A 144 26.34 -0.16 -8.11
N VAL A 145 25.98 -1.30 -8.68
CA VAL A 145 25.81 -2.57 -7.95
C VAL A 145 27.12 -3.00 -7.29
N ALA A 146 28.25 -2.88 -7.99
CA ALA A 146 29.57 -3.25 -7.46
C ALA A 146 29.98 -2.39 -6.25
N ARG A 147 29.65 -1.10 -6.26
CA ARG A 147 29.94 -0.18 -5.13
C ARG A 147 28.98 -0.35 -3.96
N SER A 148 27.83 -1.02 -4.16
CA SER A 148 26.82 -1.20 -3.10
C SER A 148 27.19 -2.33 -2.15
N SER A 149 27.04 -2.08 -0.86
CA SER A 149 27.23 -3.04 0.22
C SER A 149 25.90 -3.52 0.81
N HIS A 150 24.88 -2.66 0.82
CA HIS A 150 23.55 -3.03 1.32
C HIS A 150 22.43 -2.55 0.39
N LEU A 151 21.43 -3.42 0.25
CA LEU A 151 20.12 -3.11 -0.28
C LEU A 151 19.19 -2.85 0.90
N LEU A 152 18.66 -1.65 0.96
CA LEU A 152 17.70 -1.23 1.98
C LEU A 152 16.36 -0.92 1.31
N THR A 153 15.32 -0.75 2.13
CA THR A 153 14.08 -0.03 1.82
C THR A 153 14.16 1.39 2.37
N CYS A 154 13.12 2.20 2.16
CA CYS A 154 13.06 3.54 2.76
C CYS A 154 13.16 3.47 4.29
N GLY A 155 12.40 2.57 4.93
CA GLY A 155 12.46 2.35 6.38
C GLY A 155 13.84 1.94 6.86
N GLY A 156 14.48 0.99 6.15
CA GLY A 156 15.85 0.57 6.43
C GLY A 156 16.88 1.69 6.23
N TRP A 157 16.71 2.56 5.23
CA TRP A 157 17.54 3.76 5.06
C TRP A 157 17.42 4.73 6.23
N LEU A 158 16.19 5.04 6.67
CA LEU A 158 15.98 5.92 7.80
C LEU A 158 16.49 5.32 9.11
N HIS A 159 16.32 4.00 9.29
CA HIS A 159 16.90 3.30 10.42
C HIS A 159 18.44 3.42 10.44
N LEU A 160 19.11 3.19 9.30
CA LEU A 160 20.54 3.38 9.17
C LEU A 160 20.96 4.82 9.53
N LYS A 161 20.21 5.82 9.09
CA LYS A 161 20.50 7.23 9.40
C LYS A 161 20.31 7.55 10.89
N LEU A 162 19.31 6.96 11.52
CA LEU A 162 19.02 7.16 12.95
C LEU A 162 20.00 6.44 13.87
N THR A 163 20.48 5.26 13.48
CA THR A 163 21.23 4.35 14.37
C THR A 163 22.68 4.12 13.97
N GLY A 164 22.97 4.20 12.67
CA GLY A 164 24.22 3.76 12.06
C GLY A 164 24.25 2.27 11.69
N GLU A 165 23.16 1.52 11.91
CA GLU A 165 23.07 0.08 11.67
C GLU A 165 22.20 -0.20 10.43
N PRO A 166 22.73 -0.91 9.39
CA PRO A 166 21.94 -1.32 8.25
C PRO A 166 21.04 -2.48 8.63
N ALA A 167 19.72 -2.27 8.51
CA ALA A 167 18.72 -3.28 8.81
C ALA A 167 17.51 -3.13 7.89
N VAL A 168 16.67 -4.17 7.81
CA VAL A 168 15.37 -4.17 7.16
C VAL A 168 14.34 -4.81 8.08
N ASP A 169 13.14 -4.25 8.10
CA ASP A 169 12.02 -4.87 8.81
C ASP A 169 11.52 -6.12 8.07
N GLU A 170 11.05 -7.08 8.83
CA GLU A 170 10.56 -8.35 8.31
C GLU A 170 9.38 -8.16 7.33
N SER A 171 8.54 -7.15 7.52
CA SER A 171 7.44 -6.86 6.61
C SER A 171 7.93 -6.39 5.24
N ASP A 172 8.92 -5.51 5.19
CA ASP A 172 9.61 -5.11 3.96
C ASP A 172 10.36 -6.29 3.31
N ALA A 173 11.01 -7.12 4.14
CA ALA A 173 11.75 -8.30 3.69
C ALA A 173 10.85 -9.38 3.10
N SER A 174 9.57 -9.43 3.48
CA SER A 174 8.59 -10.43 3.05
C SER A 174 8.48 -10.51 1.53
N ALA A 175 8.64 -9.40 0.85
CA ALA A 175 8.64 -9.34 -0.59
C ALA A 175 9.91 -8.62 -1.10
N PRO A 176 10.68 -9.22 -2.04
CA PRO A 176 10.44 -10.50 -2.72
C PRO A 176 11.36 -11.64 -2.29
N PHE A 177 12.18 -11.49 -1.22
CA PHE A 177 13.33 -12.39 -0.95
C PHE A 177 13.13 -13.33 0.24
N MET A 178 12.02 -13.23 0.96
CA MET A 178 11.75 -14.05 2.14
C MET A 178 10.83 -15.25 1.82
N ASP A 179 11.12 -16.39 2.41
CA ASP A 179 10.14 -17.48 2.56
C ASP A 179 9.15 -17.05 3.66
N ILE A 180 7.94 -16.69 3.24
CA ILE A 180 6.93 -16.11 4.14
C ILE A 180 6.51 -17.04 5.28
N ARG A 181 6.61 -18.38 5.10
CA ARG A 181 6.28 -19.36 6.13
C ARG A 181 7.42 -19.56 7.13
N ARG A 182 8.66 -19.50 6.65
CA ARG A 182 9.86 -19.62 7.48
C ARG A 182 10.23 -18.31 8.16
N ARG A 183 9.74 -17.20 7.64
CA ARG A 183 10.07 -15.83 8.07
C ARG A 183 11.58 -15.59 8.04
N ASP A 184 12.22 -16.03 6.97
CA ASP A 184 13.67 -15.90 6.77
C ASP A 184 14.00 -15.80 5.28
N TRP A 185 15.18 -15.28 4.97
CA TRP A 185 15.70 -15.18 3.62
C TRP A 185 15.71 -16.52 2.89
N SER A 186 15.30 -16.55 1.63
CA SER A 186 15.20 -17.75 0.81
C SER A 186 16.22 -17.76 -0.32
N ASP A 187 17.27 -18.59 -0.20
CA ASP A 187 18.24 -18.77 -1.27
C ASP A 187 17.56 -19.26 -2.56
N ARG A 188 16.46 -20.04 -2.44
CA ARG A 188 15.69 -20.48 -3.60
C ARG A 188 15.09 -19.33 -4.39
N LEU A 189 14.65 -18.24 -3.75
CA LEU A 189 14.16 -17.06 -4.47
C LEU A 189 15.27 -16.37 -5.25
N PHE A 190 16.48 -16.25 -4.68
CA PHE A 190 17.64 -15.75 -5.42
C PHE A 190 18.02 -16.60 -6.62
N GLU A 191 17.93 -17.92 -6.51
CA GLU A 191 18.13 -18.84 -7.63
C GLU A 191 17.11 -18.63 -8.74
N LEU A 192 15.82 -18.55 -8.36
CA LEU A 192 14.71 -18.35 -9.30
C LEU A 192 14.85 -17.06 -10.10
N TYR A 193 15.27 -15.97 -9.46
CA TYR A 193 15.47 -14.68 -10.11
C TYR A 193 16.82 -14.55 -10.84
N GLY A 194 17.76 -15.51 -10.70
CA GLY A 194 19.13 -15.37 -11.20
C GLY A 194 19.97 -14.34 -10.45
N LEU A 195 19.64 -14.09 -9.18
CA LEU A 195 20.21 -13.03 -8.36
C LEU A 195 21.06 -13.54 -7.19
N GLN A 196 21.67 -14.74 -7.28
CA GLN A 196 22.48 -15.31 -6.20
C GLN A 196 23.60 -14.35 -5.73
N TRP A 197 24.15 -13.56 -6.63
CA TRP A 197 25.15 -12.55 -6.35
C TRP A 197 24.65 -11.43 -5.42
N ALA A 198 23.33 -11.15 -5.42
CA ALA A 198 22.71 -10.09 -4.63
C ALA A 198 22.51 -10.49 -3.15
N ARG A 199 22.63 -11.78 -2.81
CA ARG A 199 22.52 -12.27 -1.42
C ARG A 199 23.44 -11.51 -0.45
N ARG A 200 24.61 -11.08 -0.92
CA ARG A 200 25.58 -10.28 -0.16
C ARG A 200 25.12 -8.88 0.22
N LEU A 201 24.09 -8.37 -0.47
CA LEU A 201 23.55 -7.03 -0.24
C LEU A 201 22.48 -6.99 0.85
N LEU A 202 22.01 -8.15 1.31
CA LEU A 202 20.95 -8.18 2.31
C LEU A 202 21.48 -7.72 3.66
N PRO A 203 20.80 -6.76 4.29
CA PRO A 203 21.12 -6.31 5.64
C PRO A 203 20.61 -7.31 6.68
N GLU A 204 20.79 -6.96 7.96
CA GLU A 204 20.22 -7.71 9.06
C GLU A 204 18.68 -7.62 9.02
N LEU A 205 18.01 -8.76 9.21
CA LEU A 205 16.57 -8.85 9.32
C LEU A 205 16.15 -8.52 10.75
N ARG A 206 15.25 -7.55 10.91
CA ARG A 206 14.65 -7.19 12.19
C ARG A 206 13.25 -7.78 12.27
N ASP A 207 13.08 -8.72 13.16
CA ASP A 207 11.81 -9.36 13.49
C ASP A 207 11.15 -8.71 14.73
N ASP A 208 10.07 -9.32 15.21
CA ASP A 208 9.28 -8.80 16.32
C ASP A 208 10.10 -8.63 17.63
N ASP A 209 11.14 -9.45 17.83
CA ASP A 209 11.96 -9.45 19.05
C ASP A 209 13.18 -8.51 18.97
N HIS A 210 13.60 -8.12 17.74
CA HIS A 210 14.86 -7.42 17.49
C HIS A 210 14.69 -6.02 16.86
N ARG A 211 13.49 -5.41 16.97
CA ARG A 211 13.16 -4.10 16.37
C ARG A 211 13.81 -2.91 17.03
N VAL A 212 14.32 -3.05 18.25
CA VAL A 212 14.79 -1.94 19.08
C VAL A 212 16.28 -1.77 18.97
N THR A 213 16.70 -0.57 18.56
CA THR A 213 18.08 -0.10 18.59
C THR A 213 18.14 1.23 19.32
N THR A 214 19.19 2.03 19.14
CA THR A 214 19.33 3.32 19.82
C THR A 214 19.77 4.43 18.87
N ILE A 215 19.35 5.67 19.17
CA ILE A 215 19.80 6.87 18.44
C ILE A 215 21.31 7.04 18.55
N SER A 216 21.98 7.17 17.41
CA SER A 216 23.39 7.49 17.31
C SER A 216 23.69 8.96 17.68
N ALA A 217 24.92 9.25 18.08
CA ALA A 217 25.34 10.61 18.37
C ALA A 217 25.22 11.55 17.14
N SER A 218 25.45 11.02 15.93
CA SER A 218 25.29 11.79 14.68
C SER A 218 23.84 12.16 14.45
N ALA A 219 22.94 11.18 14.54
CA ALA A 219 21.51 11.43 14.37
C ALA A 219 20.94 12.38 15.44
N ALA A 220 21.39 12.26 16.68
CA ALA A 220 21.03 13.19 17.75
C ALA A 220 21.39 14.64 17.40
N ALA A 221 22.59 14.87 16.87
CA ALA A 221 23.04 16.19 16.45
C ALA A 221 22.22 16.75 15.26
N GLU A 222 21.80 15.88 14.33
CA GLU A 222 21.04 16.28 13.14
C GLU A 222 19.56 16.52 13.45
N THR A 223 18.96 15.79 14.40
CA THR A 223 17.52 15.76 14.65
C THR A 223 17.07 16.48 15.92
N GLY A 224 18.00 16.76 16.83
CA GLY A 224 17.67 17.28 18.17
C GLY A 224 17.13 16.21 19.14
N LEU A 225 17.07 14.95 18.73
CA LEU A 225 16.66 13.84 19.59
C LEU A 225 17.75 13.56 20.66
N PRO A 226 17.37 13.12 21.86
CA PRO A 226 18.36 12.65 22.84
C PRO A 226 19.13 11.43 22.32
N ALA A 227 20.46 11.45 22.42
CA ALA A 227 21.28 10.30 22.07
C ALA A 227 20.97 9.10 22.96
N GLY A 228 20.98 7.89 22.41
CA GLY A 228 20.78 6.64 23.14
C GLY A 228 19.34 6.29 23.48
N ILE A 229 18.35 7.10 23.10
CA ILE A 229 16.94 6.69 23.25
C ILE A 229 16.61 5.55 22.26
N PRO A 230 15.63 4.69 22.59
CA PRO A 230 15.17 3.63 21.69
C PRO A 230 14.73 4.15 20.32
N VAL A 231 15.19 3.49 19.27
CA VAL A 231 14.68 3.57 17.88
C VAL A 231 14.01 2.25 17.56
N VAL A 232 12.77 2.30 17.13
CA VAL A 232 12.01 1.13 16.74
C VAL A 232 11.80 1.16 15.23
N LEU A 233 12.34 0.16 14.52
CA LEU A 233 12.04 -0.07 13.12
C LEU A 233 10.66 -0.74 13.04
N ALA A 234 9.64 0.06 12.78
CA ALA A 234 8.26 -0.41 12.64
C ALA A 234 8.04 -1.07 11.27
N PRO A 235 6.99 -1.88 11.10
CA PRO A 235 6.61 -2.42 9.82
C PRO A 235 6.39 -1.32 8.77
N TYR A 236 6.56 -1.66 7.48
CA TYR A 236 6.39 -0.67 6.43
C TYR A 236 4.92 -0.17 6.33
N ASP A 237 4.70 0.91 5.60
CA ASP A 237 3.54 1.82 5.71
C ASP A 237 2.17 1.15 5.68
N ILE A 238 1.92 0.16 4.79
CA ILE A 238 0.61 -0.51 4.75
C ILE A 238 0.35 -1.31 6.03
N CYS A 239 1.37 -1.98 6.56
CA CYS A 239 1.27 -2.72 7.83
C CYS A 239 1.08 -1.75 9.00
N ALA A 240 1.88 -0.69 9.05
CA ALA A 240 1.73 0.34 10.07
C ALA A 240 0.36 1.01 10.01
N THR A 241 -0.18 1.25 8.80
CA THR A 241 -1.53 1.80 8.62
C THR A 241 -2.59 0.84 9.16
N ALA A 242 -2.51 -0.45 8.86
CA ALA A 242 -3.43 -1.45 9.42
C ALA A 242 -3.39 -1.47 10.96
N ILE A 243 -2.19 -1.49 11.55
CA ILE A 243 -2.00 -1.43 13.02
C ILE A 243 -2.59 -0.13 13.59
N GLY A 244 -2.29 1.00 12.99
CA GLY A 244 -2.78 2.32 13.42
C GLY A 244 -4.28 2.50 13.27
N ALA A 245 -4.91 1.76 12.36
CA ALA A 245 -6.36 1.66 12.20
C ALA A 245 -7.01 0.66 13.19
N GLY A 246 -6.22 -0.05 14.00
CA GLY A 246 -6.69 -1.04 14.97
C GLY A 246 -6.93 -2.43 14.39
N ALA A 247 -6.48 -2.70 13.16
CA ALA A 247 -6.54 -4.02 12.55
C ALA A 247 -5.27 -4.82 12.91
N VAL A 248 -5.33 -5.58 14.01
CA VAL A 248 -4.17 -6.29 14.60
C VAL A 248 -4.41 -7.76 14.87
N THR A 249 -5.65 -8.24 14.70
CA THR A 249 -6.02 -9.64 14.89
C THR A 249 -6.60 -10.25 13.62
N ALA A 250 -6.44 -11.58 13.46
CA ALA A 250 -7.04 -12.28 12.33
C ALA A 250 -8.56 -12.05 12.28
N GLY A 251 -9.10 -11.88 11.08
CA GLY A 251 -10.49 -11.53 10.85
C GLY A 251 -10.77 -10.01 10.83
N GLN A 252 -9.77 -9.17 11.08
CA GLN A 252 -9.91 -7.72 10.89
C GLN A 252 -9.38 -7.29 9.53
N ALA A 253 -9.99 -6.26 8.96
CA ALA A 253 -9.56 -5.70 7.70
C ALA A 253 -9.35 -4.18 7.82
N CYS A 254 -8.48 -3.65 6.96
CA CYS A 254 -8.29 -2.23 6.74
C CYS A 254 -8.40 -1.96 5.23
N CYS A 255 -8.97 -0.81 4.84
CA CYS A 255 -8.90 -0.35 3.47
C CYS A 255 -8.44 1.11 3.42
N ILE A 256 -7.38 1.35 2.64
CA ILE A 256 -6.85 2.69 2.39
C ILE A 256 -7.56 3.25 1.16
N LEU A 257 -8.36 4.29 1.38
CA LEU A 257 -9.12 5.00 0.34
C LEU A 257 -8.29 6.17 -0.21
N GLY A 258 -7.36 5.85 -1.11
CA GLY A 258 -6.46 6.80 -1.77
C GLY A 258 -6.80 6.98 -3.25
N THR A 259 -5.82 7.46 -4.03
CA THR A 259 -5.88 7.51 -5.50
C THR A 259 -6.18 6.12 -6.07
N THR A 260 -5.53 5.10 -5.53
CA THR A 260 -5.88 3.68 -5.67
C THR A 260 -6.40 3.16 -4.33
N LEU A 261 -7.03 1.98 -4.33
CA LEU A 261 -7.44 1.32 -3.08
C LEU A 261 -6.38 0.28 -2.68
N SER A 262 -6.17 0.13 -1.37
CA SER A 262 -5.50 -1.04 -0.81
C SER A 262 -6.41 -1.69 0.21
N THR A 263 -6.92 -2.87 -0.09
CA THR A 263 -7.74 -3.66 0.83
C THR A 263 -6.86 -4.70 1.49
N GLU A 264 -6.80 -4.70 2.80
CA GLU A 264 -5.86 -5.42 3.64
C GLU A 264 -6.62 -6.28 4.64
N VAL A 265 -6.34 -7.56 4.69
CA VAL A 265 -6.97 -8.49 5.63
C VAL A 265 -5.91 -9.11 6.51
N ILE A 266 -6.12 -9.03 7.81
CA ILE A 266 -5.23 -9.65 8.79
C ILE A 266 -5.57 -11.14 8.89
N THR A 267 -4.55 -11.98 8.75
CA THR A 267 -4.69 -13.44 8.76
C THR A 267 -3.60 -14.09 9.60
N ASP A 268 -3.85 -15.30 10.08
CA ASP A 268 -2.86 -16.21 10.69
C ASP A 268 -2.44 -17.32 9.75
N THR A 269 -2.98 -17.33 8.53
CA THR A 269 -2.69 -18.34 7.50
C THR A 269 -2.04 -17.70 6.27
N VAL A 270 -1.11 -18.44 5.66
CA VAL A 270 -0.45 -18.04 4.41
C VAL A 270 -1.06 -18.83 3.26
N VAL A 271 -1.68 -18.11 2.31
CA VAL A 271 -2.25 -18.69 1.08
C VAL A 271 -1.38 -18.29 -0.10
N THR A 272 -0.91 -19.29 -0.87
CA THR A 272 0.02 -19.11 -2.00
C THR A 272 -0.40 -19.89 -3.24
N ASP A 273 -1.68 -20.27 -3.35
CA ASP A 273 -2.17 -21.09 -4.47
C ASP A 273 -2.41 -20.25 -5.73
N GLU A 274 -3.03 -19.07 -5.55
CA GLU A 274 -3.32 -18.14 -6.64
C GLU A 274 -2.42 -16.91 -6.55
N PRO A 275 -1.64 -16.58 -7.61
CA PRO A 275 -0.65 -15.52 -7.60
C PRO A 275 -1.28 -14.13 -7.74
N VAL A 276 -2.05 -13.70 -6.76
CA VAL A 276 -2.74 -12.41 -6.69
C VAL A 276 -2.43 -11.72 -5.38
N GLY A 277 -2.26 -10.41 -5.40
CA GLY A 277 -1.96 -9.60 -4.22
C GLY A 277 -0.61 -9.93 -3.58
N ILE A 278 -0.40 -9.45 -2.36
CA ILE A 278 0.82 -9.66 -1.58
C ILE A 278 0.48 -10.20 -0.19
N THR A 279 1.33 -11.05 0.33
CA THR A 279 1.30 -11.51 1.72
C THR A 279 2.60 -11.09 2.38
N VAL A 280 2.51 -10.32 3.45
CA VAL A 280 3.68 -9.87 4.21
C VAL A 280 3.45 -10.14 5.69
N THR A 281 4.52 -10.22 6.47
CA THR A 281 4.38 -10.24 7.94
C THR A 281 3.78 -8.90 8.38
N LEU A 282 2.85 -8.94 9.33
CA LEU A 282 2.20 -7.71 9.80
C LEU A 282 3.11 -6.91 10.76
N GLY A 283 4.14 -7.54 11.33
CA GLY A 283 4.88 -7.00 12.45
C GLY A 283 4.17 -7.23 13.80
N VAL A 284 3.14 -8.04 13.78
CA VAL A 284 2.44 -8.56 14.95
C VAL A 284 2.72 -10.06 15.02
N PRO A 285 3.18 -10.62 16.15
CA PRO A 285 3.57 -12.02 16.25
C PRO A 285 2.50 -12.97 15.72
N GLY A 286 2.88 -13.86 14.82
CA GLY A 286 2.01 -14.86 14.22
C GLY A 286 0.90 -14.29 13.31
N ARG A 287 1.02 -13.05 12.84
CA ARG A 287 0.05 -12.41 11.93
C ARG A 287 0.71 -12.01 10.62
N TYR A 288 -0.11 -12.09 9.58
CA TYR A 288 0.23 -11.68 8.22
C TYR A 288 -0.79 -10.65 7.73
N LEU A 289 -0.35 -9.78 6.86
CA LEU A 289 -1.21 -8.88 6.10
C LEU A 289 -1.37 -9.45 4.69
N ARG A 290 -2.61 -9.77 4.31
CA ARG A 290 -2.94 -10.10 2.94
C ARG A 290 -3.49 -8.87 2.27
N ALA A 291 -2.72 -8.22 1.39
CA ALA A 291 -3.07 -6.97 0.76
C ALA A 291 -3.39 -7.13 -0.72
N PHE A 292 -4.41 -6.38 -1.15
CA PHE A 292 -4.91 -6.29 -2.51
C PHE A 292 -4.85 -4.82 -2.97
N PRO A 293 -3.68 -4.35 -3.40
CA PRO A 293 -3.58 -3.01 -3.97
C PRO A 293 -4.16 -3.03 -5.38
N THR A 294 -5.27 -2.31 -5.60
CA THR A 294 -5.95 -2.21 -6.90
C THR A 294 -5.38 -1.07 -7.75
N MET A 295 -5.70 -1.09 -9.04
CA MET A 295 -5.47 0.06 -9.93
C MET A 295 -6.69 0.97 -10.05
N SER A 296 -7.79 0.61 -9.37
CA SER A 296 -9.06 1.36 -9.35
C SER A 296 -9.25 1.97 -7.98
N GLY A 297 -9.56 3.27 -7.90
CA GLY A 297 -9.75 3.95 -6.62
C GLY A 297 -10.30 5.37 -6.78
N GLY A 298 -9.74 6.32 -6.06
CA GLY A 298 -10.15 7.72 -6.08
C GLY A 298 -10.01 8.39 -7.44
N ASP A 299 -9.02 7.99 -8.25
CA ASP A 299 -8.82 8.47 -9.62
C ASP A 299 -9.98 8.09 -10.55
N VAL A 300 -10.61 6.94 -10.34
CA VAL A 300 -11.84 6.53 -11.06
C VAL A 300 -13.01 7.44 -10.67
N LEU A 301 -13.09 7.86 -9.40
CA LEU A 301 -14.11 8.79 -8.93
C LEU A 301 -13.87 10.20 -9.46
N ASP A 302 -12.62 10.66 -9.54
CA ASP A 302 -12.25 11.93 -10.17
C ASP A 302 -12.62 11.92 -11.66
N TRP A 303 -12.29 10.84 -12.38
CA TRP A 303 -12.69 10.65 -13.77
C TRP A 303 -14.23 10.66 -13.92
N GLY A 304 -14.96 9.98 -13.03
CA GLY A 304 -16.42 9.94 -13.02
C GLY A 304 -17.04 11.32 -12.79
N ALA A 305 -16.49 12.11 -11.87
CA ALA A 305 -16.90 13.48 -11.64
C ALA A 305 -16.73 14.34 -12.92
N ALA A 306 -15.55 14.28 -13.53
CA ALA A 306 -15.25 14.99 -14.77
C ALA A 306 -16.17 14.55 -15.93
N LEU A 307 -16.40 13.24 -16.10
CA LEU A 307 -17.31 12.68 -17.10
C LEU A 307 -18.73 13.24 -16.99
N LEU A 308 -19.21 13.40 -15.75
CA LEU A 308 -20.54 13.94 -15.47
C LEU A 308 -20.56 15.48 -15.40
N GLY A 309 -19.47 16.17 -15.76
CA GLY A 309 -19.39 17.64 -15.73
C GLY A 309 -19.47 18.22 -14.30
N LEU A 310 -18.98 17.50 -13.31
CA LEU A 310 -18.88 17.92 -11.90
C LEU A 310 -17.49 18.45 -11.61
N THR A 311 -17.36 19.28 -10.57
CA THR A 311 -16.09 19.96 -10.24
C THR A 311 -15.26 19.20 -9.22
N SER A 312 -15.88 18.22 -8.51
CA SER A 312 -15.18 17.47 -7.45
C SER A 312 -15.81 16.10 -7.19
N VAL A 313 -15.04 15.21 -6.55
CA VAL A 313 -15.58 13.94 -6.01
C VAL A 313 -16.66 14.18 -4.96
N THR A 314 -16.60 15.28 -4.20
CA THR A 314 -17.64 15.67 -3.25
C THR A 314 -18.99 15.88 -3.96
N ASP A 315 -18.98 16.56 -5.12
CA ASP A 315 -20.19 16.75 -5.93
C ASP A 315 -20.68 15.42 -6.51
N LEU A 316 -19.76 14.53 -6.91
CA LEU A 316 -20.11 13.18 -7.37
C LEU A 316 -20.81 12.38 -6.26
N MET A 317 -20.30 12.42 -5.03
CA MET A 317 -20.89 11.74 -3.88
C MET A 317 -22.29 12.30 -3.56
N ALA A 318 -22.44 13.63 -3.61
CA ALA A 318 -23.73 14.30 -3.40
C ALA A 318 -24.75 13.95 -4.50
N LEU A 319 -24.31 13.81 -5.74
CA LEU A 319 -25.15 13.39 -6.85
C LEU A 319 -25.53 11.90 -6.71
N ALA A 320 -24.57 11.03 -6.43
CA ALA A 320 -24.76 9.59 -6.25
C ALA A 320 -25.73 9.26 -5.10
N ALA A 321 -25.70 10.06 -4.02
CA ALA A 321 -26.60 9.90 -2.87
C ALA A 321 -28.08 10.10 -3.22
N ARG A 322 -28.40 10.77 -4.35
CA ARG A 322 -29.78 10.98 -4.84
C ARG A 322 -30.25 9.88 -5.78
N GLY A 323 -29.34 9.10 -6.35
CA GLY A 323 -29.67 7.99 -7.23
C GLY A 323 -30.33 6.83 -6.48
N GLY A 324 -31.19 6.08 -7.16
CA GLY A 324 -31.84 4.87 -6.63
C GLY A 324 -30.80 3.76 -6.36
N ARG A 325 -31.09 2.87 -5.40
CA ARG A 325 -30.23 1.69 -5.12
C ARG A 325 -30.15 0.71 -6.29
N ASP A 326 -31.13 0.66 -7.14
CA ASP A 326 -31.14 -0.15 -8.36
C ASP A 326 -30.36 0.47 -9.51
N THR A 327 -29.98 1.77 -9.37
CA THR A 327 -29.25 2.55 -10.38
C THR A 327 -29.92 2.55 -11.75
N ALA A 328 -31.27 2.41 -11.81
CA ALA A 328 -32.03 2.17 -13.03
C ALA A 328 -31.44 1.03 -13.90
N GLY A 329 -30.83 0.02 -13.26
CA GLY A 329 -30.18 -1.11 -13.93
C GLY A 329 -28.75 -0.86 -14.41
N VAL A 330 -28.21 0.35 -14.25
CA VAL A 330 -26.83 0.66 -14.68
C VAL A 330 -25.81 -0.01 -13.77
N ARG A 331 -24.80 -0.64 -14.37
CA ARG A 331 -23.66 -1.27 -13.68
C ARG A 331 -22.34 -0.75 -14.25
N PHE A 332 -21.36 -0.55 -13.38
CA PHE A 332 -20.05 -0.06 -13.76
C PHE A 332 -18.94 -1.01 -13.36
N ILE A 333 -18.07 -1.34 -14.30
CA ILE A 333 -16.81 -2.06 -14.07
C ILE A 333 -15.68 -1.03 -14.08
N PRO A 334 -14.92 -0.81 -12.96
CA PRO A 334 -14.11 0.37 -12.76
C PRO A 334 -12.65 0.28 -13.27
N TYR A 335 -12.29 -0.71 -14.10
CA TYR A 335 -10.90 -0.94 -14.52
C TYR A 335 -10.44 0.07 -15.57
N LEU A 336 -10.24 1.34 -15.16
CA LEU A 336 -9.91 2.45 -16.06
C LEU A 336 -8.40 2.65 -16.25
N SER A 337 -7.56 2.02 -15.44
CA SER A 337 -6.11 2.14 -15.57
C SER A 337 -5.62 1.62 -16.93
N PRO A 338 -4.77 2.36 -17.67
CA PRO A 338 -4.10 1.85 -18.87
C PRO A 338 -3.26 0.59 -18.61
N ALA A 339 -2.80 0.39 -17.37
CA ALA A 339 -2.06 -0.79 -16.94
C ALA A 339 -2.95 -2.01 -16.59
N GLY A 340 -4.28 -1.88 -16.75
CA GLY A 340 -5.23 -2.93 -16.39
C GLY A 340 -5.55 -2.97 -14.91
N GLU A 341 -5.76 -4.18 -14.37
CA GLU A 341 -6.01 -4.41 -12.94
C GLU A 341 -5.04 -5.46 -12.38
N ARG A 342 -4.67 -5.33 -11.10
CA ARG A 342 -3.70 -6.21 -10.44
C ARG A 342 -4.23 -6.94 -9.22
N ALA A 343 -5.39 -6.53 -8.70
CA ALA A 343 -6.05 -7.19 -7.57
C ALA A 343 -7.59 -6.97 -7.63
N PRO A 344 -8.40 -7.96 -7.23
CA PRO A 344 -8.07 -9.30 -6.76
C PRO A 344 -7.82 -10.31 -7.88
N PHE A 345 -7.66 -9.88 -9.12
CA PHE A 345 -7.17 -10.67 -10.24
C PHE A 345 -6.11 -9.85 -11.00
N PHE A 346 -5.28 -10.51 -11.77
CA PHE A 346 -4.28 -9.82 -12.58
C PHE A 346 -4.62 -9.92 -14.06
N ASP A 347 -4.79 -8.77 -14.70
CA ASP A 347 -4.96 -8.66 -16.15
C ASP A 347 -4.56 -7.26 -16.61
N THR A 348 -3.45 -7.15 -17.32
CA THR A 348 -2.93 -5.87 -17.87
C THR A 348 -3.81 -5.31 -18.98
N THR A 349 -4.71 -6.11 -19.53
CA THR A 349 -5.64 -5.73 -20.59
C THR A 349 -7.02 -5.33 -20.08
N ALA A 350 -7.29 -5.49 -18.77
CA ALA A 350 -8.57 -5.16 -18.16
C ALA A 350 -8.99 -3.72 -18.46
N ARG A 351 -10.25 -3.53 -18.84
CA ARG A 351 -10.84 -2.21 -19.14
C ARG A 351 -12.22 -2.08 -18.51
N GLY A 352 -12.55 -0.83 -18.14
CA GLY A 352 -13.86 -0.47 -17.59
C GLY A 352 -14.99 -0.54 -18.61
N SER A 353 -16.20 -0.67 -18.10
CA SER A 353 -17.41 -0.65 -18.91
C SER A 353 -18.62 -0.15 -18.11
N LEU A 354 -19.57 0.49 -18.81
CA LEU A 354 -20.92 0.78 -18.33
C LEU A 354 -21.91 -0.11 -19.07
N SER A 355 -22.78 -0.77 -18.33
CA SER A 355 -23.79 -1.71 -18.86
C SER A 355 -25.18 -1.38 -18.31
N GLY A 356 -26.24 -1.82 -18.99
CA GLY A 356 -27.63 -1.63 -18.50
C GLY A 356 -28.22 -0.24 -18.76
N LEU A 357 -27.60 0.58 -19.64
CA LEU A 357 -28.12 1.91 -19.98
C LEU A 357 -29.48 1.83 -20.67
N SER A 358 -30.42 2.66 -20.21
CA SER A 358 -31.70 2.90 -20.82
C SER A 358 -32.00 4.40 -20.87
N LEU A 359 -33.08 4.79 -21.53
CA LEU A 359 -33.54 6.20 -21.55
C LEU A 359 -34.07 6.69 -20.19
N GLU A 360 -34.26 5.78 -19.24
CA GLU A 360 -34.73 6.07 -17.88
C GLU A 360 -33.57 6.40 -16.94
N ALA A 361 -32.33 5.98 -17.27
CA ALA A 361 -31.18 6.20 -16.44
C ALA A 361 -30.79 7.69 -16.46
N GLY A 362 -30.87 8.32 -15.30
CA GLY A 362 -30.49 9.72 -15.09
C GLY A 362 -29.02 9.89 -14.67
N ARG A 363 -28.62 11.17 -14.48
CA ARG A 363 -27.26 11.50 -14.03
C ARG A 363 -26.98 10.96 -12.61
N GLU A 364 -28.00 10.96 -11.76
CA GLU A 364 -27.94 10.45 -10.39
C GLU A 364 -27.64 8.95 -10.37
N ASP A 365 -28.31 8.19 -11.24
CA ASP A 365 -28.11 6.73 -11.37
C ASP A 365 -26.71 6.42 -11.91
N MET A 366 -26.26 7.20 -12.90
CA MET A 366 -24.90 7.09 -13.42
C MET A 366 -23.84 7.38 -12.35
N ALA A 367 -24.01 8.47 -11.58
CA ALA A 367 -23.11 8.82 -10.51
C ALA A 367 -23.05 7.72 -9.45
N ARG A 368 -24.21 7.18 -9.09
CA ARG A 368 -24.33 6.10 -8.12
C ARG A 368 -23.68 4.81 -8.61
N ALA A 369 -23.93 4.41 -9.85
CA ALA A 369 -23.30 3.22 -10.45
C ALA A 369 -21.77 3.32 -10.47
N LEU A 370 -21.20 4.50 -10.73
CA LEU A 370 -19.76 4.75 -10.68
C LEU A 370 -19.19 4.50 -9.27
N VAL A 371 -19.82 5.05 -8.23
CA VAL A 371 -19.40 4.87 -6.84
C VAL A 371 -19.59 3.42 -6.38
N GLU A 372 -20.70 2.80 -6.74
CA GLU A 372 -20.97 1.38 -6.43
C GLU A 372 -19.95 0.45 -7.09
N GLY A 373 -19.58 0.68 -8.36
CA GLY A 373 -18.57 -0.12 -9.05
C GLY A 373 -17.21 -0.10 -8.35
N VAL A 374 -16.75 1.08 -7.91
CA VAL A 374 -15.52 1.20 -7.09
C VAL A 374 -15.69 0.49 -5.75
N THR A 375 -16.86 0.60 -5.12
CA THR A 375 -17.15 -0.06 -3.83
C THR A 375 -17.18 -1.59 -3.98
N MET A 376 -17.71 -2.12 -5.09
CA MET A 376 -17.70 -3.55 -5.39
C MET A 376 -16.28 -4.12 -5.47
N THR A 377 -15.30 -3.32 -5.89
CA THR A 377 -13.89 -3.74 -5.90
C THR A 377 -13.37 -4.02 -4.48
N ILE A 378 -13.80 -3.24 -3.47
CA ILE A 378 -13.45 -3.51 -2.06
C ILE A 378 -14.03 -4.87 -1.64
N ARG A 379 -15.31 -5.12 -1.92
CA ARG A 379 -15.95 -6.41 -1.63
C ARG A 379 -15.25 -7.58 -2.33
N ASP A 380 -14.85 -7.39 -3.57
CA ASP A 380 -14.15 -8.41 -4.37
C ASP A 380 -12.79 -8.77 -3.73
N CYS A 381 -12.03 -7.76 -3.28
CA CYS A 381 -10.78 -7.98 -2.56
C CYS A 381 -10.97 -8.69 -1.20
N LEU A 382 -11.99 -8.29 -0.43
CA LEU A 382 -12.33 -8.95 0.85
C LEU A 382 -12.74 -10.41 0.64
N THR A 383 -13.48 -10.69 -0.44
CA THR A 383 -13.92 -12.06 -0.80
C THR A 383 -12.76 -12.95 -1.25
N ALA A 384 -11.76 -12.35 -1.91
CA ALA A 384 -10.54 -13.06 -2.35
C ALA A 384 -9.53 -13.31 -1.22
N ALA A 385 -9.70 -12.66 -0.07
CA ALA A 385 -8.83 -12.85 1.08
C ALA A 385 -9.13 -14.16 1.80
N PRO A 386 -8.14 -14.79 2.46
CA PRO A 386 -8.39 -15.93 3.34
C PRO A 386 -9.18 -15.49 4.58
N GLY A 387 -10.11 -16.34 5.00
CA GLY A 387 -10.97 -16.05 6.14
C GLY A 387 -12.16 -15.15 5.78
N SER A 388 -12.96 -14.82 6.78
CA SER A 388 -14.10 -13.91 6.63
C SER A 388 -13.90 -12.76 7.60
N PRO A 389 -13.56 -11.56 7.12
CA PRO A 389 -13.43 -10.38 7.98
C PRO A 389 -14.73 -10.12 8.76
N ASP A 390 -14.60 -9.70 10.01
CA ASP A 390 -15.73 -9.35 10.88
C ASP A 390 -15.93 -7.83 11.02
N ARG A 391 -14.93 -7.03 10.63
CA ARG A 391 -14.97 -5.57 10.60
C ARG A 391 -13.97 -5.00 9.60
N LEU A 392 -14.24 -3.78 9.13
CA LEU A 392 -13.42 -3.06 8.18
C LEU A 392 -13.10 -1.66 8.72
N ALA A 393 -11.82 -1.38 8.98
CA ALA A 393 -11.36 -0.03 9.24
C ALA A 393 -11.08 0.69 7.92
N LEU A 394 -11.52 1.93 7.78
CA LEU A 394 -11.25 2.74 6.59
C LEU A 394 -10.41 3.96 6.96
N CYS A 395 -9.40 4.24 6.14
CA CYS A 395 -8.55 5.41 6.28
C CYS A 395 -8.26 6.05 4.92
N GLY A 396 -7.64 7.23 4.93
CA GLY A 396 -7.33 7.98 3.72
C GLY A 396 -8.38 9.03 3.35
N GLY A 397 -8.14 9.73 2.24
CA GLY A 397 -8.92 10.91 1.84
C GLY A 397 -10.39 10.62 1.50
N GLY A 398 -10.72 9.38 1.12
CA GLY A 398 -12.08 8.96 0.76
C GLY A 398 -13.06 8.89 1.94
N THR A 399 -12.58 8.88 3.18
CA THR A 399 -13.42 8.72 4.39
C THR A 399 -14.33 9.93 4.70
N ARG A 400 -14.23 11.01 3.95
CA ARG A 400 -14.98 12.27 4.20
C ARG A 400 -16.45 12.20 3.80
N SER A 401 -16.89 11.18 3.07
CA SER A 401 -18.27 11.07 2.57
C SER A 401 -19.06 10.06 3.39
N ASP A 402 -19.97 10.52 4.24
CA ASP A 402 -20.90 9.66 5.00
C ASP A 402 -21.70 8.71 4.09
N PHE A 403 -22.08 9.19 2.91
CA PHE A 403 -22.78 8.37 1.92
C PHE A 403 -21.92 7.17 1.51
N TRP A 404 -20.66 7.42 1.15
CA TRP A 404 -19.77 6.34 0.70
C TRP A 404 -19.41 5.38 1.84
N MET A 405 -19.22 5.89 3.06
CA MET A 405 -18.96 5.03 4.23
C MET A 405 -20.12 4.07 4.52
N ARG A 406 -21.38 4.57 4.46
CA ARG A 406 -22.59 3.72 4.58
C ARG A 406 -22.67 2.71 3.44
N LEU A 407 -22.42 3.15 2.21
CA LEU A 407 -22.43 2.29 1.04
C LEU A 407 -21.39 1.16 1.16
N ILE A 408 -20.18 1.45 1.63
CA ILE A 408 -19.15 0.42 1.86
C ILE A 408 -19.64 -0.59 2.92
N ALA A 409 -20.24 -0.13 4.03
CA ALA A 409 -20.80 -1.03 5.04
C ALA A 409 -21.91 -1.92 4.45
N ASP A 410 -22.84 -1.34 3.71
CA ASP A 410 -23.95 -2.06 3.09
C ASP A 410 -23.50 -3.06 2.02
N VAL A 411 -22.55 -2.67 1.17
CA VAL A 411 -22.00 -3.54 0.10
C VAL A 411 -21.16 -4.68 0.66
N THR A 412 -20.38 -4.44 1.70
CA THR A 412 -19.47 -5.46 2.27
C THR A 412 -20.15 -6.32 3.33
N GLY A 413 -21.28 -5.86 3.91
CA GLY A 413 -21.97 -6.50 5.04
C GLY A 413 -21.17 -6.41 6.34
N LEU A 414 -20.15 -5.56 6.43
CA LEU A 414 -19.26 -5.43 7.57
C LEU A 414 -19.49 -4.11 8.33
N PRO A 415 -19.39 -4.11 9.66
CA PRO A 415 -19.23 -2.87 10.39
C PRO A 415 -17.99 -2.12 9.90
N VAL A 416 -18.17 -0.86 9.53
CA VAL A 416 -17.11 0.04 9.08
C VAL A 416 -16.74 1.00 10.19
N THR A 417 -15.45 1.16 10.48
CA THR A 417 -14.93 2.09 11.48
C THR A 417 -13.96 3.08 10.85
N ILE A 418 -14.00 4.33 11.33
CA ILE A 418 -13.08 5.40 10.92
C ILE A 418 -12.23 5.78 12.11
N PRO A 419 -10.89 5.61 12.09
CA PRO A 419 -10.01 6.09 13.14
C PRO A 419 -10.10 7.61 13.30
N ALA A 420 -9.97 8.10 14.53
CA ALA A 420 -9.98 9.54 14.81
C ALA A 420 -8.70 10.24 14.33
N SER A 421 -7.57 9.54 14.36
CA SER A 421 -6.30 10.07 13.86
C SER A 421 -6.28 10.17 12.34
N ALA A 422 -5.81 11.31 11.82
CA ALA A 422 -5.53 11.47 10.41
C ALA A 422 -4.16 10.85 10.00
N GLU A 423 -3.25 10.66 10.96
CA GLU A 423 -1.89 10.16 10.76
C GLU A 423 -1.79 8.68 11.16
N VAL A 424 -2.61 7.84 10.51
CA VAL A 424 -2.81 6.43 10.87
C VAL A 424 -1.51 5.63 10.77
N GLY A 425 -0.67 5.86 9.73
CA GLY A 425 0.63 5.20 9.59
C GLY A 425 1.59 5.52 10.74
N ALA A 426 1.72 6.80 11.08
CA ALA A 426 2.53 7.23 12.24
C ALA A 426 2.00 6.66 13.56
N ARG A 427 0.68 6.59 13.72
CA ARG A 427 0.06 5.95 14.90
C ARG A 427 0.42 4.48 15.00
N GLY A 428 0.40 3.75 13.88
CA GLY A 428 0.81 2.34 13.85
C GLY A 428 2.28 2.14 14.21
N ALA A 429 3.16 3.00 13.71
CA ALA A 429 4.55 3.00 14.12
C ALA A 429 4.72 3.28 15.62
N TRP A 430 3.99 4.25 16.16
CA TRP A 430 3.99 4.55 17.59
C TRP A 430 3.50 3.36 18.43
N LEU A 431 2.38 2.70 18.04
CA LEU A 431 1.86 1.50 18.72
C LEU A 431 2.90 0.36 18.68
N THR A 432 3.55 0.15 17.55
CA THR A 432 4.67 -0.80 17.44
C THR A 432 5.78 -0.45 18.43
N GLY A 433 6.10 0.82 18.54
CA GLY A 433 7.08 1.31 19.50
C GLY A 433 6.70 1.03 20.95
N LEU A 434 5.44 1.20 21.34
CA LEU A 434 4.96 0.91 22.69
C LEU A 434 5.11 -0.58 23.03
N VAL A 435 4.72 -1.46 22.10
CA VAL A 435 4.84 -2.91 22.31
C VAL A 435 6.29 -3.34 22.34
N ALA A 436 7.10 -2.91 21.38
CA ALA A 436 8.51 -3.29 21.28
C ALA A 436 9.36 -2.82 22.47
N THR A 437 8.99 -1.70 23.11
CA THR A 437 9.66 -1.19 24.31
C THR A 437 9.03 -1.67 25.63
N GLY A 438 8.04 -2.58 25.58
CA GLY A 438 7.37 -3.15 26.75
C GLY A 438 6.47 -2.18 27.51
N ARG A 439 6.08 -1.06 26.90
CA ARG A 439 5.11 -0.10 27.49
C ARG A 439 3.68 -0.59 27.35
N GLU A 440 3.39 -1.35 26.34
CA GLU A 440 2.17 -2.13 26.16
C GLU A 440 2.52 -3.61 26.04
N PRO A 441 1.68 -4.51 26.60
CA PRO A 441 2.01 -5.93 26.64
C PRO A 441 1.88 -6.60 25.25
N ASP A 442 0.98 -6.12 24.42
CA ASP A 442 0.70 -6.67 23.10
C ASP A 442 -0.07 -5.68 22.22
N PHE A 443 -0.15 -5.96 20.91
CA PHE A 443 -0.82 -5.11 19.94
C PHE A 443 -2.35 -5.01 20.14
N PRO A 444 -3.09 -6.11 20.47
CA PRO A 444 -4.52 -6.00 20.78
C PRO A 444 -4.81 -5.03 21.92
N THR A 445 -4.05 -5.10 23.01
CA THR A 445 -4.18 -4.21 24.16
C THR A 445 -3.84 -2.76 23.78
N ALA A 446 -2.73 -2.56 23.06
CA ALA A 446 -2.30 -1.25 22.60
C ALA A 446 -3.37 -0.62 21.67
N ALA A 447 -3.87 -1.37 20.69
CA ALA A 447 -4.91 -0.89 19.79
C ALA A 447 -6.22 -0.56 20.53
N ALA A 448 -6.67 -1.42 21.44
CA ALA A 448 -7.89 -1.19 22.23
C ALA A 448 -7.80 0.06 23.12
N ARG A 449 -6.61 0.38 23.61
CA ARG A 449 -6.38 1.55 24.50
C ARG A 449 -6.17 2.84 23.73
N HIS A 450 -5.51 2.80 22.58
CA HIS A 450 -4.98 4.00 21.93
C HIS A 450 -5.53 4.28 20.53
N VAL A 451 -6.33 3.38 19.95
CA VAL A 451 -7.01 3.66 18.67
C VAL A 451 -8.44 4.12 18.97
N GLU A 452 -8.62 5.43 18.95
CA GLU A 452 -9.93 6.04 19.06
C GLU A 452 -10.67 5.95 17.70
N VAL A 453 -11.97 5.61 17.76
CA VAL A 453 -12.86 5.52 16.60
C VAL A 453 -13.71 6.79 16.55
N ALA A 454 -13.58 7.56 15.45
CA ALA A 454 -14.36 8.77 15.23
C ALA A 454 -15.80 8.47 14.80
N ALA A 455 -15.98 7.44 14.00
CA ALA A 455 -17.30 7.05 13.48
C ALA A 455 -17.39 5.53 13.25
N THR A 456 -18.59 5.01 13.40
CA THR A 456 -18.92 3.61 13.07
C THR A 456 -20.19 3.57 12.22
N TYR A 457 -20.15 2.82 11.14
CA TYR A 457 -21.28 2.58 10.24
C TYR A 457 -21.64 1.10 10.28
N GLN A 458 -22.85 0.80 10.72
CA GLN A 458 -23.37 -0.57 10.72
C GLN A 458 -24.00 -0.88 9.37
N PRO A 459 -23.81 -2.10 8.81
CA PRO A 459 -24.46 -2.50 7.57
C PRO A 459 -25.97 -2.63 7.74
N ASP A 460 -26.71 -2.21 6.73
CA ASP A 460 -28.12 -2.59 6.54
C ASP A 460 -28.14 -3.99 5.87
N LEU A 461 -28.50 -5.02 6.63
CA LEU A 461 -28.48 -6.42 6.15
C LEU A 461 -29.42 -6.65 4.97
N LYS A 462 -30.55 -5.90 4.90
CA LYS A 462 -31.44 -5.97 3.74
C LYS A 462 -30.77 -5.37 2.50
N ALA A 463 -30.06 -4.24 2.66
CA ALA A 463 -29.28 -3.66 1.58
C ALA A 463 -28.13 -4.60 1.14
N PHE A 464 -27.50 -5.28 2.10
CA PHE A 464 -26.45 -6.27 1.80
C PHE A 464 -26.97 -7.42 0.91
N ASP A 465 -28.18 -7.91 1.15
CA ASP A 465 -28.80 -8.94 0.29
C ASP A 465 -29.00 -8.41 -1.13
N ASP A 466 -29.57 -7.20 -1.28
CA ASP A 466 -29.76 -6.53 -2.58
C ASP A 466 -28.40 -6.33 -3.30
N PHE A 467 -27.36 -5.89 -2.57
CA PHE A 467 -26.02 -5.72 -3.11
C PHE A 467 -25.32 -7.05 -3.42
N SER A 468 -25.72 -8.15 -2.82
CA SER A 468 -25.18 -9.47 -3.13
C SER A 468 -25.58 -9.93 -4.54
N ASP A 469 -26.80 -9.64 -4.96
CA ASP A 469 -27.24 -9.87 -6.35
C ASP A 469 -26.47 -8.97 -7.33
N GLN A 470 -26.31 -7.69 -6.97
CA GLN A 470 -25.53 -6.74 -7.80
C GLN A 470 -24.05 -7.12 -7.88
N TYR A 471 -23.47 -7.67 -6.82
CA TYR A 471 -22.10 -8.17 -6.84
C TYR A 471 -21.95 -9.40 -7.74
N ALA A 472 -22.94 -10.30 -7.75
CA ALA A 472 -22.97 -11.41 -8.70
C ALA A 472 -23.02 -10.91 -10.16
N ASP A 473 -23.83 -9.86 -10.43
CA ASP A 473 -23.85 -9.18 -11.73
C ASP A 473 -22.50 -8.55 -12.07
N PHE A 474 -21.85 -7.88 -11.11
CA PHE A 474 -20.51 -7.28 -11.28
C PHE A 474 -19.49 -8.34 -11.70
N LEU A 475 -19.44 -9.49 -11.02
CA LEU A 475 -18.54 -10.59 -11.39
C LEU A 475 -18.87 -11.15 -12.78
N ARG A 476 -20.15 -11.34 -13.08
CA ARG A 476 -20.61 -11.81 -14.39
C ARG A 476 -20.21 -10.85 -15.51
N LEU A 477 -20.43 -9.54 -15.33
CA LEU A 477 -20.07 -8.52 -16.30
C LEU A 477 -18.56 -8.47 -16.52
N ARG A 478 -17.75 -8.63 -15.46
CA ARG A 478 -16.30 -8.76 -15.59
C ARG A 478 -15.92 -9.89 -16.54
N GLU A 479 -16.48 -11.08 -16.32
CA GLU A 479 -16.17 -12.24 -17.17
C GLU A 479 -16.68 -12.08 -18.63
N LEU A 480 -17.85 -11.48 -18.82
CA LEU A 480 -18.38 -11.20 -20.17
C LEU A 480 -17.53 -10.16 -20.92
N ASN A 481 -16.87 -9.24 -20.21
CA ASN A 481 -16.04 -8.21 -20.81
C ASN A 481 -14.62 -8.71 -21.12
N ARG A 482 -14.10 -9.74 -20.46
CA ARG A 482 -12.72 -10.27 -20.68
C ARG A 482 -12.37 -10.49 -22.14
N PRO A 483 -13.23 -11.11 -23.00
CA PRO A 483 -12.91 -11.29 -24.42
C PRO A 483 -12.79 -9.99 -25.21
N LEU A 484 -13.32 -8.87 -24.68
CA LEU A 484 -13.22 -7.55 -25.29
C LEU A 484 -11.91 -6.82 -24.92
N TRP A 485 -11.28 -7.17 -23.80
CA TRP A 485 -10.04 -6.56 -23.33
C TRP A 485 -8.84 -6.93 -24.21
N THR A 486 -8.80 -8.17 -24.69
CA THR A 486 -7.71 -8.76 -25.49
C THR A 486 -7.73 -8.35 -26.95
N ARG A 487 -8.73 -7.60 -27.43
CA ARG A 487 -8.76 -7.08 -28.79
C ARG A 487 -7.66 -6.02 -28.94
N ASP A 488 -6.63 -6.40 -29.66
CA ASP A 488 -5.47 -5.58 -29.99
C ASP A 488 -5.95 -4.27 -30.67
N ARG A 489 -5.83 -3.14 -29.97
CA ARG A 489 -6.14 -1.81 -30.57
C ARG A 489 -5.02 -1.33 -31.50
N GLY A 490 -4.01 -2.18 -31.76
CA GLY A 490 -2.85 -1.88 -32.60
C GLY A 490 -2.97 -2.28 -34.08
N GLN A 491 -4.00 -3.04 -34.47
CA GLN A 491 -4.26 -3.33 -35.87
C GLN A 491 -5.39 -2.44 -36.38
N THR A 492 -5.03 -1.28 -36.95
CA THR A 492 -5.89 -0.60 -37.93
C THR A 492 -6.23 -1.63 -39.01
N PRO A 493 -7.50 -1.97 -39.26
CA PRO A 493 -7.84 -2.87 -40.36
C PRO A 493 -7.21 -2.31 -41.64
N PRO A 494 -6.61 -3.15 -42.51
CA PRO A 494 -6.07 -2.65 -43.77
C PRO A 494 -7.18 -1.89 -44.48
N ALA A 495 -6.84 -0.69 -44.99
CA ALA A 495 -7.79 0.10 -45.75
C ALA A 495 -8.37 -0.81 -46.84
N PRO A 496 -9.69 -0.77 -47.11
CA PRO A 496 -10.28 -1.58 -48.16
C PRO A 496 -9.53 -1.32 -49.43
N ALA A 497 -9.01 -2.39 -50.07
CA ALA A 497 -8.32 -2.32 -51.33
C ALA A 497 -9.18 -1.51 -52.28
N GLY A 498 -8.67 -0.38 -52.72
CA GLY A 498 -9.38 0.50 -53.63
C GLY A 498 -9.79 -0.29 -54.87
N GLY A 499 -11.10 -0.47 -55.02
CA GLY A 499 -11.66 -0.95 -56.28
C GLY A 499 -11.31 0.05 -57.36
N GLY A 500 -10.37 -0.35 -58.19
CA GLY A 500 -10.03 0.36 -59.39
C GLY A 500 -11.27 0.44 -60.29
N GLY A 501 -11.44 1.60 -60.85
CA GLY A 501 -12.54 2.06 -61.61
C GLY A 501 -12.97 1.28 -62.88
N VAL A 502 -14.13 1.59 -63.30
CA VAL A 502 -14.45 1.93 -64.71
C VAL A 502 -15.33 3.17 -64.67
#